data_27e07a5aadb03db8d51264333c8d2866
#
_entry.id   27e07a5aadb03db8d51264333c8d2866
#
_cell.length_a   1.000
_cell.length_b   1.000
_cell.length_c   1.000
_cell.angle_alpha   90.00
_cell.angle_beta   90.00
_cell.angle_gamma   90.00
#
_symmetry.space_group_name_H-M   'P 1'
#
loop_
_entity.id
_entity.type
_entity.pdbx_description
1 polymer ?
#
loop_
_entity_poly.entity_id
_entity_poly.type
_entity_poly.pdbx_seq_one_letter_code
_entity_poly.pdbx_strand_id
1 'polypeptide(L)'
;QSMLSGKELTINFTCRMQTKYDESWQYCNIIGVPFEKDEYGNNVRYTGFRQNISKLHQLNEELEERNYKMQLTFKTVGMSYWDFEVKSKQFKAFNDPVNDFHSENAITPEDYLHVTHPEDIEQVRNHINYMIGGTTKDLNFKFRSKTKWDKEWQTLIVTGIPVERDKKGN
;
A
#
# COMPACT_ATOMS: atom_id res chain seq x y z
N GLN A 1 31.79 -12.11 0.11
CA GLN A 1 32.70 -12.30 -1.08
C GLN A 1 32.83 -11.02 -1.93
N SER A 2 31.93 -10.03 -1.79
CA SER A 2 32.02 -8.74 -2.54
C SER A 2 33.01 -7.72 -1.94
N MET A 3 33.46 -7.91 -0.72
CA MET A 3 34.39 -6.99 -0.02
C MET A 3 35.83 -6.98 -0.58
N LEU A 4 36.18 -7.96 -1.39
CA LEU A 4 37.56 -8.14 -1.86
C LEU A 4 37.84 -7.60 -3.28
N SER A 5 36.85 -6.96 -3.93
CA SER A 5 37.00 -6.56 -5.35
C SER A 5 37.49 -5.13 -5.57
N GLY A 6 37.92 -4.39 -4.56
CA GLY A 6 38.53 -3.05 -4.69
C GLY A 6 37.61 -1.93 -5.22
N LYS A 7 36.34 -2.23 -5.55
CA LYS A 7 35.37 -1.24 -6.01
C LYS A 7 34.78 -0.48 -4.83
N GLU A 8 34.38 0.76 -5.04
CA GLU A 8 33.62 1.57 -4.06
C GLU A 8 32.24 0.95 -3.82
N LEU A 9 32.17 -0.04 -2.94
CA LEU A 9 30.95 -0.71 -2.58
C LEU A 9 30.55 -0.26 -1.16
N THR A 10 29.47 0.47 -1.08
CA THR A 10 28.78 0.70 0.19
C THR A 10 28.25 -0.62 0.71
N ILE A 11 28.60 -0.95 1.94
CA ILE A 11 28.04 -2.10 2.64
C ILE A 11 26.68 -1.66 3.19
N ASN A 12 25.64 -2.36 2.82
CA ASN A 12 24.29 -2.14 3.41
C ASN A 12 23.55 -3.48 3.41
N PHE A 13 23.39 -4.05 4.60
CA PHE A 13 22.65 -5.30 4.75
C PHE A 13 22.05 -5.42 6.15
N THR A 14 20.99 -6.20 6.22
CA THR A 14 20.32 -6.56 7.47
C THR A 14 20.71 -8.00 7.87
N CYS A 15 20.99 -8.20 9.14
CA CYS A 15 21.27 -9.53 9.68
C CYS A 15 20.71 -9.67 11.09
N ARG A 16 20.63 -10.92 11.56
CA ARG A 16 20.34 -11.20 12.97
C ARG A 16 21.66 -11.37 13.72
N MET A 17 21.78 -10.70 14.85
CA MET A 17 22.95 -10.73 15.70
C MET A 17 22.57 -10.95 17.15
N GLN A 18 23.42 -11.64 17.86
CA GLN A 18 23.35 -11.81 19.30
C GLN A 18 24.60 -11.22 19.92
N THR A 19 24.48 -10.52 21.02
CA THR A 19 25.63 -9.98 21.74
C THR A 19 25.91 -10.81 22.99
N LYS A 20 27.13 -10.75 23.47
CA LYS A 20 27.50 -11.45 24.75
C LYS A 20 26.75 -10.98 25.98
N TYR A 21 26.04 -9.84 25.89
CA TYR A 21 25.28 -9.23 26.99
C TYR A 21 23.79 -9.45 26.87
N ASP A 22 23.33 -9.89 25.67
CA ASP A 22 21.93 -10.11 25.39
C ASP A 22 21.81 -11.41 24.60
N GLU A 23 21.22 -12.41 25.21
CA GLU A 23 21.02 -13.74 24.62
C GLU A 23 19.93 -13.74 23.53
N SER A 24 19.19 -12.65 23.38
CA SER A 24 18.16 -12.52 22.35
C SER A 24 18.77 -12.17 20.99
N TRP A 25 18.16 -12.70 19.94
CA TRP A 25 18.51 -12.35 18.57
C TRP A 25 17.95 -10.97 18.21
N GLN A 26 18.81 -10.06 17.82
CA GLN A 26 18.46 -8.71 17.41
C GLN A 26 18.59 -8.56 15.90
N TYR A 27 17.62 -7.90 15.27
CA TYR A 27 17.75 -7.46 13.88
C TYR A 27 18.60 -6.19 13.83
N CYS A 28 19.67 -6.25 13.06
CA CYS A 28 20.60 -5.15 12.91
C CYS A 28 20.76 -4.79 11.44
N ASN A 29 20.70 -3.50 11.14
CA ASN A 29 21.16 -2.95 9.86
C ASN A 29 22.61 -2.50 10.01
N ILE A 30 23.46 -2.91 9.05
CA ILE A 30 24.87 -2.59 9.03
C ILE A 30 25.15 -1.79 7.74
N ILE A 31 25.65 -0.57 7.93
CA ILE A 31 26.03 0.32 6.85
C ILE A 31 27.51 0.65 7.01
N GLY A 32 28.27 0.48 5.95
CA GLY A 32 29.69 0.78 5.92
C GLY A 32 30.11 1.38 4.59
N VAL A 33 31.07 2.31 4.66
CA VAL A 33 31.68 2.92 3.49
C VAL A 33 33.18 2.74 3.53
N PRO A 34 33.87 2.60 2.39
CA PRO A 34 35.31 2.59 2.37
C PRO A 34 35.86 3.95 2.81
N PHE A 35 36.86 3.93 3.66
CA PHE A 35 37.45 5.13 4.25
C PHE A 35 38.88 5.37 3.79
N GLU A 36 39.64 4.29 3.53
CA GLU A 36 41.06 4.36 3.17
C GLU A 36 41.40 3.36 2.07
N LYS A 37 42.29 3.78 1.16
CA LYS A 37 42.77 2.94 0.06
C LYS A 37 44.28 2.76 0.14
N ASP A 38 44.80 1.62 -0.36
CA ASP A 38 46.21 1.39 -0.54
C ASP A 38 46.75 2.11 -1.81
N GLU A 39 48.07 1.97 -2.04
CA GLU A 39 48.75 2.53 -3.20
C GLU A 39 48.28 1.93 -4.56
N TYR A 40 47.57 0.80 -4.52
CA TYR A 40 47.02 0.11 -5.70
C TYR A 40 45.51 0.49 -5.89
N GLY A 41 44.95 1.33 -5.03
CA GLY A 41 43.53 1.79 -5.09
C GLY A 41 42.54 0.79 -4.48
N ASN A 42 42.98 -0.25 -3.76
CA ASN A 42 42.12 -1.18 -3.05
C ASN A 42 41.66 -0.57 -1.71
N ASN A 43 40.43 -0.83 -1.33
CA ASN A 43 39.91 -0.41 -0.07
C ASN A 43 40.52 -1.24 1.08
N VAL A 44 41.28 -0.60 1.98
CA VAL A 44 41.96 -1.25 3.11
C VAL A 44 41.28 -0.96 4.46
N ARG A 45 40.38 0.03 4.51
CA ARG A 45 39.67 0.38 5.72
C ARG A 45 38.26 0.80 5.44
N TYR A 46 37.32 0.35 6.25
CA TYR A 46 35.93 0.71 6.20
C TYR A 46 35.52 1.38 7.50
N THR A 47 34.62 2.35 7.42
CA THR A 47 33.93 2.95 8.56
C THR A 47 32.43 2.77 8.39
N GLY A 48 31.70 2.69 9.49
CA GLY A 48 30.28 2.47 9.40
C GLY A 48 29.60 2.46 10.78
N PHE A 49 28.31 2.17 10.73
CA PHE A 49 27.53 2.00 11.95
C PHE A 49 26.60 0.79 11.86
N ARG A 50 26.20 0.34 13.02
CA ARG A 50 25.20 -0.71 13.22
C ARG A 50 24.02 -0.09 13.94
N GLN A 51 22.83 -0.32 13.42
CA GLN A 51 21.58 0.11 14.02
C GLN A 51 20.76 -1.13 14.43
N ASN A 52 20.30 -1.16 15.66
CA ASN A 52 19.32 -2.16 16.09
C ASN A 52 17.94 -1.76 15.54
N ILE A 53 17.37 -2.62 14.72
CA ILE A 53 16.06 -2.41 14.07
C ILE A 53 15.01 -3.43 14.53
N SER A 54 15.26 -4.15 15.63
CA SER A 54 14.35 -5.21 16.12
C SER A 54 12.96 -4.67 16.40
N LYS A 55 12.86 -3.47 17.00
CA LYS A 55 11.55 -2.84 17.28
C LYS A 55 10.82 -2.45 16.01
N LEU A 56 11.55 -1.94 15.02
CA LEU A 56 10.97 -1.60 13.71
C LEU A 56 10.48 -2.87 12.99
N HIS A 57 11.28 -3.93 13.02
CA HIS A 57 10.92 -5.22 12.44
C HIS A 57 9.66 -5.79 13.08
N GLN A 58 9.59 -5.81 14.42
CA GLN A 58 8.42 -6.26 15.16
C GLN A 58 7.16 -5.46 14.81
N LEU A 59 7.26 -4.12 14.77
CA LEU A 59 6.12 -3.27 14.43
C LEU A 59 5.61 -3.52 13.01
N ASN A 60 6.54 -3.78 12.07
CA ASN A 60 6.18 -4.09 10.70
C ASN A 60 5.45 -5.44 10.61
N GLU A 61 5.94 -6.47 11.31
CA GLU A 61 5.26 -7.78 11.39
C GLU A 61 3.86 -7.67 12.01
N GLU A 62 3.72 -6.90 13.09
CA GLU A 62 2.41 -6.65 13.72
C GLU A 62 1.45 -5.93 12.75
N LEU A 63 1.95 -4.98 11.98
CA LEU A 63 1.17 -4.26 10.97
C LEU A 63 0.73 -5.19 9.84
N GLU A 64 1.64 -6.01 9.32
CA GLU A 64 1.34 -7.00 8.28
C GLU A 64 0.28 -8.01 8.76
N GLU A 65 0.42 -8.51 9.98
CA GLU A 65 -0.57 -9.44 10.56
C GLU A 65 -1.95 -8.78 10.71
N ARG A 66 -2.01 -7.53 11.18
CA ARG A 66 -3.28 -6.80 11.29
C ARG A 66 -3.91 -6.56 9.93
N ASN A 67 -3.11 -6.15 8.94
CA ASN A 67 -3.58 -5.97 7.58
C ASN A 67 -4.14 -7.27 7.00
N TYR A 68 -3.42 -8.38 7.17
CA TYR A 68 -3.88 -9.69 6.73
C TYR A 68 -5.21 -10.10 7.38
N LYS A 69 -5.35 -9.93 8.70
CA LYS A 69 -6.60 -10.22 9.41
C LYS A 69 -7.77 -9.37 8.91
N MET A 70 -7.52 -8.08 8.67
CA MET A 70 -8.53 -7.17 8.11
C MET A 70 -8.96 -7.62 6.71
N GLN A 71 -8.01 -7.95 5.84
CA GLN A 71 -8.27 -8.47 4.50
C GLN A 71 -9.11 -9.74 4.52
N LEU A 72 -8.74 -10.68 5.40
CA LEU A 72 -9.50 -11.93 5.56
C LEU A 72 -10.94 -11.67 6.02
N THR A 73 -11.14 -10.73 6.95
CA THR A 73 -12.46 -10.33 7.42
C THR A 73 -13.30 -9.79 6.27
N PHE A 74 -12.80 -8.83 5.50
CA PHE A 74 -13.51 -8.27 4.34
C PHE A 74 -13.88 -9.34 3.34
N LYS A 75 -12.93 -10.23 3.01
CA LYS A 75 -13.19 -11.34 2.08
C LYS A 75 -14.28 -12.28 2.60
N THR A 76 -14.28 -12.59 3.90
CA THR A 76 -15.24 -13.54 4.50
C THR A 76 -16.66 -12.99 4.51
N VAL A 77 -16.85 -11.70 4.72
CA VAL A 77 -18.18 -11.06 4.73
C VAL A 77 -18.61 -10.50 3.36
N GLY A 78 -17.80 -10.72 2.32
CA GLY A 78 -18.09 -10.22 0.97
C GLY A 78 -18.04 -8.70 0.84
N MET A 79 -17.22 -8.03 1.68
CA MET A 79 -17.01 -6.58 1.62
C MET A 79 -15.76 -6.24 0.83
N SER A 80 -15.79 -5.11 0.14
CA SER A 80 -14.62 -4.44 -0.43
C SER A 80 -14.34 -3.14 0.31
N TYR A 81 -13.07 -2.76 0.38
CA TYR A 81 -12.63 -1.45 0.84
C TYR A 81 -12.20 -0.62 -0.35
N TRP A 82 -12.55 0.66 -0.35
CA TRP A 82 -12.12 1.59 -1.38
C TRP A 82 -11.64 2.91 -0.76
N ASP A 83 -10.71 3.53 -1.45
CA ASP A 83 -10.18 4.87 -1.18
C ASP A 83 -10.15 5.64 -2.49
N PHE A 84 -10.64 6.88 -2.50
CA PHE A 84 -10.71 7.72 -3.68
C PHE A 84 -9.91 9.00 -3.50
N GLU A 85 -8.86 9.14 -4.29
CA GLU A 85 -8.08 10.36 -4.30
C GLU A 85 -8.65 11.36 -5.32
N VAL A 86 -9.16 12.48 -4.81
CA VAL A 86 -9.84 13.51 -5.61
C VAL A 86 -8.91 14.15 -6.66
N LYS A 87 -7.63 14.36 -6.34
CA LYS A 87 -6.67 15.03 -7.25
C LYS A 87 -6.35 14.18 -8.48
N SER A 88 -6.06 12.92 -8.28
CA SER A 88 -5.75 11.97 -9.36
C SER A 88 -7.01 11.38 -10.00
N LYS A 89 -8.18 11.52 -9.35
CA LYS A 89 -9.45 10.88 -9.71
C LYS A 89 -9.31 9.36 -9.82
N GLN A 90 -8.58 8.77 -8.89
CA GLN A 90 -8.30 7.35 -8.90
C GLN A 90 -8.84 6.68 -7.64
N PHE A 91 -9.38 5.48 -7.84
CA PHE A 91 -9.73 4.59 -6.75
C PHE A 91 -8.58 3.63 -6.48
N LYS A 92 -8.32 3.40 -5.19
CA LYS A 92 -7.58 2.25 -4.69
C LYS A 92 -8.60 1.35 -4.01
N ALA A 93 -8.74 0.14 -4.46
CA ALA A 93 -9.72 -0.76 -3.90
C ALA A 93 -9.06 -2.08 -3.49
N PHE A 94 -9.58 -2.67 -2.43
CA PHE A 94 -9.17 -3.96 -1.93
C PHE A 94 -10.36 -4.91 -1.91
N ASN A 95 -10.14 -6.15 -2.37
CA ASN A 95 -11.19 -7.17 -2.52
C ASN A 95 -12.38 -6.67 -3.38
N ASP A 96 -12.09 -5.80 -4.36
CA ASP A 96 -13.10 -5.25 -5.26
C ASP A 96 -13.06 -6.03 -6.59
N PRO A 97 -14.19 -6.57 -7.05
CA PRO A 97 -14.24 -7.30 -8.33
C PRO A 97 -13.79 -6.48 -9.54
N VAL A 98 -13.91 -5.16 -9.49
CA VAL A 98 -13.45 -4.26 -10.57
C VAL A 98 -11.93 -4.24 -10.65
N ASN A 99 -11.23 -4.43 -9.54
CA ASN A 99 -9.76 -4.42 -9.48
C ASN A 99 -9.12 -5.61 -10.23
N ASP A 100 -9.84 -6.73 -10.40
CA ASP A 100 -9.35 -7.88 -11.17
C ASP A 100 -9.19 -7.59 -12.67
N PHE A 101 -9.73 -6.48 -13.16
CA PHE A 101 -9.56 -6.06 -14.55
C PHE A 101 -8.22 -5.36 -14.82
N HIS A 102 -7.57 -4.82 -13.78
CA HIS A 102 -6.36 -4.01 -13.92
C HIS A 102 -5.35 -4.37 -12.83
N SER A 103 -4.55 -5.39 -13.06
CA SER A 103 -3.57 -5.90 -12.08
C SER A 103 -2.48 -4.89 -11.68
N GLU A 104 -2.36 -3.75 -12.35
CA GLU A 104 -1.35 -2.71 -12.07
C GLU A 104 -1.85 -1.26 -12.26
N ASN A 105 -3.05 -1.04 -12.77
CA ASN A 105 -3.56 0.31 -13.04
C ASN A 105 -4.57 0.74 -11.97
N ALA A 106 -4.52 2.02 -11.62
CA ALA A 106 -5.52 2.62 -10.76
C ALA A 106 -6.91 2.54 -11.40
N ILE A 107 -7.91 2.17 -10.61
CA ILE A 107 -9.30 2.09 -11.06
C ILE A 107 -9.82 3.52 -11.26
N THR A 108 -10.43 3.78 -12.40
CA THR A 108 -11.01 5.08 -12.71
C THR A 108 -12.52 5.11 -12.46
N PRO A 109 -13.15 6.30 -12.37
CA PRO A 109 -14.60 6.43 -12.33
C PRO A 109 -15.31 5.71 -13.50
N GLU A 110 -14.72 5.75 -14.68
CA GLU A 110 -15.24 5.12 -15.89
C GLU A 110 -15.29 3.60 -15.77
N ASP A 111 -14.31 2.98 -15.11
CA ASP A 111 -14.27 1.54 -14.89
C ASP A 111 -15.47 1.09 -14.03
N TYR A 112 -15.83 1.87 -12.99
CA TYR A 112 -17.03 1.61 -12.21
C TYR A 112 -18.32 1.80 -13.01
N LEU A 113 -18.37 2.82 -13.87
CA LEU A 113 -19.56 3.03 -14.71
C LEU A 113 -19.76 1.89 -15.73
N HIS A 114 -18.69 1.28 -16.22
CA HIS A 114 -18.78 0.14 -17.13
C HIS A 114 -19.44 -1.11 -16.53
N VAL A 115 -19.26 -1.33 -15.24
CA VAL A 115 -19.84 -2.47 -14.52
C VAL A 115 -21.17 -2.14 -13.86
N THR A 116 -21.63 -0.88 -13.97
CA THR A 116 -22.89 -0.41 -13.38
C THR A 116 -24.08 -0.72 -14.29
N HIS A 117 -25.19 -1.11 -13.69
CA HIS A 117 -26.44 -1.32 -14.44
C HIS A 117 -26.86 -0.03 -15.18
N PRO A 118 -27.34 -0.12 -16.45
CA PRO A 118 -27.66 1.06 -17.27
C PRO A 118 -28.59 2.07 -16.58
N GLU A 119 -29.59 1.61 -15.84
CA GLU A 119 -30.52 2.47 -15.11
C GLU A 119 -29.90 3.18 -13.90
N ASP A 120 -28.77 2.68 -13.37
CA ASP A 120 -28.12 3.19 -12.16
C ASP A 120 -26.91 4.10 -12.50
N ILE A 121 -26.48 4.16 -13.77
CA ILE A 121 -25.30 4.92 -14.21
C ILE A 121 -25.38 6.40 -13.82
N GLU A 122 -26.51 7.04 -14.02
CA GLU A 122 -26.69 8.47 -13.71
C GLU A 122 -26.52 8.72 -12.21
N GLN A 123 -27.11 7.88 -11.37
CA GLN A 123 -26.99 7.96 -9.92
C GLN A 123 -25.52 7.79 -9.48
N VAL A 124 -24.81 6.77 -9.98
CA VAL A 124 -23.42 6.52 -9.64
C VAL A 124 -22.53 7.67 -10.09
N ARG A 125 -22.72 8.17 -11.30
CA ARG A 125 -22.00 9.35 -11.84
C ARG A 125 -22.18 10.59 -10.97
N ASN A 126 -23.39 10.84 -10.51
CA ASN A 126 -23.68 11.98 -9.64
C ASN A 126 -22.94 11.87 -8.31
N HIS A 127 -22.90 10.69 -7.68
CA HIS A 127 -22.14 10.47 -6.45
C HIS A 127 -20.62 10.64 -6.65
N ILE A 128 -20.07 10.15 -7.76
CA ILE A 128 -18.67 10.39 -8.12
C ILE A 128 -18.38 11.89 -8.31
N ASN A 129 -19.27 12.61 -8.99
CA ASN A 129 -19.12 14.06 -9.18
C ASN A 129 -19.20 14.83 -7.84
N TYR A 130 -20.04 14.41 -6.91
CA TYR A 130 -20.08 14.99 -5.56
C TYR A 130 -18.78 14.77 -4.79
N MET A 131 -18.16 13.58 -4.90
CA MET A 131 -16.83 13.32 -4.32
C MET A 131 -15.77 14.24 -4.93
N ILE A 132 -15.74 14.34 -6.27
CA ILE A 132 -14.80 15.21 -7.00
C ILE A 132 -14.96 16.67 -6.63
N GLY A 133 -16.22 17.11 -6.45
CA GLY A 133 -16.55 18.49 -6.06
C GLY A 133 -16.30 18.82 -4.59
N GLY A 134 -15.90 17.84 -3.77
CA GLY A 134 -15.62 18.03 -2.34
C GLY A 134 -16.84 18.40 -1.49
N THR A 135 -18.04 18.27 -2.04
CA THR A 135 -19.30 18.71 -1.38
C THR A 135 -19.95 17.63 -0.53
N THR A 136 -19.48 16.39 -0.64
CA THR A 136 -20.07 15.25 0.08
C THR A 136 -19.60 15.21 1.52
N LYS A 137 -20.54 15.07 2.46
CA LYS A 137 -20.23 14.84 3.89
C LYS A 137 -20.07 13.34 4.16
N ASP A 138 -20.92 12.53 3.55
CA ASP A 138 -20.95 11.09 3.64
C ASP A 138 -21.61 10.52 2.37
N LEU A 139 -21.22 9.31 2.02
CA LEU A 139 -21.82 8.54 0.95
C LEU A 139 -22.59 7.38 1.57
N ASN A 140 -23.82 7.20 1.14
CA ASN A 140 -24.61 6.03 1.44
C ASN A 140 -25.62 5.81 0.32
N PHE A 141 -25.31 4.91 -0.59
CA PHE A 141 -26.22 4.58 -1.68
C PHE A 141 -26.04 3.13 -2.12
N LYS A 142 -26.95 2.65 -2.92
CA LYS A 142 -26.89 1.31 -3.51
C LYS A 142 -27.07 1.40 -5.01
N PHE A 143 -26.42 0.48 -5.73
CA PHE A 143 -26.54 0.34 -7.16
C PHE A 143 -26.34 -1.11 -7.57
N ARG A 144 -26.76 -1.47 -8.77
CA ARG A 144 -26.54 -2.79 -9.35
C ARG A 144 -25.26 -2.78 -10.16
N SER A 145 -24.42 -3.77 -9.92
CA SER A 145 -23.16 -3.98 -10.62
C SER A 145 -23.07 -5.39 -11.16
N LYS A 146 -22.37 -5.54 -12.28
CA LYS A 146 -22.08 -6.84 -12.87
C LYS A 146 -20.71 -6.82 -13.52
N THR A 147 -19.79 -7.59 -12.97
CA THR A 147 -18.47 -7.83 -13.57
C THR A 147 -18.54 -8.99 -14.58
N LYS A 148 -17.45 -9.23 -15.30
CA LYS A 148 -17.36 -10.37 -16.24
C LYS A 148 -17.45 -11.74 -15.56
N TRP A 149 -17.27 -11.79 -14.25
CA TRP A 149 -17.34 -13.02 -13.46
C TRP A 149 -18.73 -13.31 -12.90
N ASP A 150 -19.61 -12.30 -12.88
CA ASP A 150 -20.95 -12.42 -12.35
C ASP A 150 -21.92 -13.00 -13.39
N LYS A 151 -22.74 -13.95 -12.99
CA LYS A 151 -23.84 -14.47 -13.84
C LYS A 151 -25.00 -13.49 -13.89
N GLU A 152 -25.28 -12.84 -12.76
CA GLU A 152 -26.42 -11.94 -12.57
C GLU A 152 -25.99 -10.60 -11.99
N TRP A 153 -26.86 -9.62 -12.04
CA TRP A 153 -26.67 -8.32 -11.42
C TRP A 153 -26.62 -8.45 -9.89
N GLN A 154 -25.56 -7.95 -9.29
CA GLN A 154 -25.38 -7.89 -7.84
C GLN A 154 -25.78 -6.50 -7.32
N THR A 155 -26.47 -6.43 -6.18
CA THR A 155 -26.75 -5.16 -5.53
C THR A 155 -25.63 -4.85 -4.54
N LEU A 156 -24.92 -3.75 -4.79
CA LEU A 156 -23.87 -3.23 -3.91
C LEU A 156 -24.40 -2.08 -3.06
N ILE A 157 -23.97 -2.02 -1.81
CA ILE A 157 -24.17 -0.90 -0.91
C ILE A 157 -22.83 -0.21 -0.74
N VAL A 158 -22.79 1.08 -1.05
CA VAL A 158 -21.58 1.90 -0.93
C VAL A 158 -21.74 2.86 0.24
N THR A 159 -20.77 2.82 1.15
CA THR A 159 -20.64 3.79 2.24
C THR A 159 -19.25 4.40 2.20
N GLY A 160 -19.14 5.69 2.48
CA GLY A 160 -17.87 6.39 2.51
C GLY A 160 -17.96 7.71 3.22
N ILE A 161 -16.86 8.13 3.81
CA ILE A 161 -16.70 9.43 4.48
C ILE A 161 -15.43 10.10 3.95
N PRO A 162 -15.38 11.42 3.85
CA PRO A 162 -14.15 12.12 3.55
C PRO A 162 -13.17 11.99 4.73
N VAL A 163 -11.95 11.50 4.43
CA VAL A 163 -10.89 11.27 5.43
C VAL A 163 -10.04 12.53 5.59
N GLU A 164 -9.74 13.21 4.49
CA GLU A 164 -8.96 14.44 4.48
C GLU A 164 -9.68 15.53 3.70
N ARG A 165 -9.51 16.76 4.16
CA ARG A 165 -10.02 17.96 3.47
C ARG A 165 -8.86 18.91 3.20
N ASP A 166 -8.92 19.61 2.08
CA ASP A 166 -7.97 20.66 1.81
C ASP A 166 -8.15 21.87 2.77
N LYS A 167 -7.23 22.86 2.69
CA LYS A 167 -7.30 24.08 3.53
C LYS A 167 -8.58 24.92 3.30
N LYS A 168 -9.35 24.63 2.24
CA LYS A 168 -10.61 25.29 1.90
C LYS A 168 -11.83 24.50 2.37
N GLY A 169 -11.61 23.30 2.95
CA GLY A 169 -12.67 22.44 3.46
C GLY A 169 -13.31 21.50 2.42
N ASN A 170 -12.67 21.40 1.25
CA ASN A 170 -13.11 20.46 0.22
C ASN A 170 -12.46 19.09 0.42
#